data_8079a5b3d261972cd0c8f1e2de21712c
#
_entry.id   8079a5b3d261972cd0c8f1e2de21712c
#
_cell.length_a   1.000
_cell.length_b   1.000
_cell.length_c   1.000
_cell.angle_alpha   90.00
_cell.angle_beta   90.00
_cell.angle_gamma   90.00
#
_symmetry.space_group_name_H-M   'P 1'
#
loop_
_entity.id
_entity.type
_entity.pdbx_description
1 polymer ?
#
loop_
_entity_poly.entity_id
_entity_poly.type
_entity_poly.pdbx_seq_one_letter_code
_entity_poly.pdbx_strand_id
1 'polypeptide(L)'
;IYNIYPVKDKVTFVGYPSESGEPGNSFYIQCPMAISSVTKYPDAAWDFVSTMIRQTNEDAESMYAFPISQEAFDKKMTSVMTEQYQLDVNGEQVDWDEDGEPDKMCIGTYEVVENGESTWQQVYALTQEDIDQILSVINSATGIVDYDDEILSIVSDEVSAYFAGDKDVATTANMIQSRVNLYVQEQR
;
A
#
# COMPACT_ATOMS: atom_id res chain seq x y z
N ILE A 1 0.93 -2.68 -4.78
CA ILE A 1 1.18 -3.74 -5.78
C ILE A 1 2.69 -3.88 -5.97
N TYR A 2 3.41 -2.84 -6.33
CA TYR A 2 4.86 -2.87 -6.64
C TYR A 2 5.78 -3.41 -5.53
N ASN A 3 5.35 -3.40 -4.28
CA ASN A 3 6.16 -3.87 -3.14
C ASN A 3 5.97 -5.36 -2.80
N ILE A 4 5.04 -6.05 -3.47
CA ILE A 4 4.76 -7.48 -3.22
C ILE A 4 5.70 -8.38 -4.02
N TYR A 5 6.16 -7.91 -5.18
CA TYR A 5 6.94 -8.68 -6.13
C TYR A 5 8.32 -9.17 -5.67
N PRO A 6 9.14 -8.37 -4.94
CA PRO A 6 10.50 -8.80 -4.61
C PRO A 6 10.57 -10.12 -3.84
N VAL A 7 9.42 -10.60 -3.38
CA VAL A 7 9.33 -11.74 -2.44
C VAL A 7 8.30 -12.79 -2.87
N LYS A 8 7.90 -12.76 -4.14
CA LYS A 8 6.99 -13.76 -4.74
C LYS A 8 7.42 -15.17 -4.31
N ASP A 9 6.46 -16.00 -3.91
CA ASP A 9 6.62 -17.38 -3.44
C ASP A 9 7.31 -17.57 -2.07
N LYS A 10 7.79 -16.50 -1.41
CA LYS A 10 8.50 -16.58 -0.12
C LYS A 10 7.79 -15.87 1.03
N VAL A 11 6.65 -15.22 0.74
CA VAL A 11 5.93 -14.41 1.72
C VAL A 11 4.49 -14.88 1.88
N THR A 12 4.11 -15.04 3.12
CA THR A 12 2.70 -15.24 3.50
C THR A 12 2.21 -13.99 4.18
N PHE A 13 1.11 -13.42 3.69
CA PHE A 13 0.46 -12.25 4.29
C PHE A 13 -0.42 -12.72 5.45
N VAL A 14 0.02 -12.45 6.69
CA VAL A 14 -0.68 -12.87 7.91
C VAL A 14 -1.40 -11.72 8.61
N GLY A 15 -1.27 -10.49 8.12
CA GLY A 15 -1.80 -9.30 8.78
C GLY A 15 -1.01 -8.89 10.02
N TYR A 16 -1.49 -7.86 10.71
CA TYR A 16 -0.92 -7.44 11.99
C TYR A 16 -1.33 -8.40 13.10
N PRO A 17 -0.46 -8.64 14.12
CA PRO A 17 -0.84 -9.39 15.29
C PRO A 17 -2.04 -8.75 15.99
N SER A 18 -3.05 -9.56 16.31
CA SER A 18 -4.21 -9.13 17.09
C SER A 18 -4.36 -9.98 18.34
N GLU A 19 -5.02 -9.44 19.37
CA GLU A 19 -5.28 -10.15 20.63
C GLU A 19 -6.16 -11.39 20.41
N SER A 20 -7.03 -11.35 19.39
CA SER A 20 -7.90 -12.48 19.02
C SER A 20 -7.18 -13.60 18.27
N GLY A 21 -5.95 -13.35 17.77
CA GLY A 21 -5.23 -14.25 16.88
C GLY A 21 -5.74 -14.25 15.44
N GLU A 22 -6.78 -13.49 15.13
CA GLU A 22 -7.25 -13.28 13.75
C GLU A 22 -6.37 -12.28 13.01
N PRO A 23 -6.24 -12.37 11.66
CA PRO A 23 -5.48 -11.40 10.89
C PRO A 23 -5.98 -9.97 11.10
N GLY A 24 -5.12 -9.09 11.62
CA GLY A 24 -5.43 -7.69 11.88
C GLY A 24 -5.11 -6.77 10.71
N ASN A 25 -5.54 -7.09 9.49
CA ASN A 25 -5.31 -6.21 8.36
C ASN A 25 -6.19 -4.97 8.46
N SER A 26 -5.61 -3.85 8.05
CA SER A 26 -6.29 -2.55 8.04
C SER A 26 -5.85 -1.76 6.80
N PHE A 27 -6.59 -0.72 6.46
CA PHE A 27 -6.27 0.14 5.34
C PHE A 27 -6.13 1.59 5.80
N TYR A 28 -5.30 2.31 5.09
CA TYR A 28 -5.10 3.74 5.25
C TYR A 28 -5.86 4.50 4.17
N ILE A 29 -6.62 5.52 4.58
CA ILE A 29 -7.30 6.41 3.63
C ILE A 29 -6.33 7.51 3.22
N GLN A 30 -5.93 7.48 1.96
CA GLN A 30 -5.10 8.53 1.38
C GLN A 30 -5.98 9.72 1.00
N CYS A 31 -5.61 10.94 1.42
CA CYS A 31 -6.30 12.18 1.11
C CYS A 31 -7.79 12.18 1.51
N PRO A 32 -8.15 11.99 2.79
CA PRO A 32 -9.53 12.09 3.22
C PRO A 32 -10.08 13.49 2.98
N MET A 33 -11.32 13.58 2.50
CA MET A 33 -12.03 14.84 2.29
C MET A 33 -13.32 14.85 3.10
N ALA A 34 -13.65 16.01 3.68
CA ALA A 34 -14.88 16.19 4.43
C ALA A 34 -15.57 17.51 4.02
N ILE A 35 -16.89 17.50 4.10
CA ILE A 35 -17.71 18.69 3.90
C ILE A 35 -18.17 19.18 5.28
N SER A 36 -17.93 20.47 5.55
CA SER A 36 -18.38 21.07 6.81
C SER A 36 -19.90 21.01 6.95
N SER A 37 -20.40 20.51 8.08
CA SER A 37 -21.84 20.45 8.36
C SER A 37 -22.53 21.82 8.48
N VAL A 38 -21.73 22.89 8.64
CA VAL A 38 -22.22 24.27 8.75
C VAL A 38 -21.99 25.10 7.48
N THR A 39 -21.63 24.45 6.35
CA THR A 39 -21.45 25.15 5.09
C THR A 39 -22.77 25.79 4.62
N LYS A 40 -22.68 26.97 4.05
CA LYS A 40 -23.84 27.64 3.39
C LYS A 40 -24.07 27.16 1.96
N TYR A 41 -23.15 26.37 1.42
CA TYR A 41 -23.15 25.93 0.01
C TYR A 41 -22.89 24.42 -0.09
N PRO A 42 -23.76 23.55 0.48
CA PRO A 42 -23.52 22.12 0.54
C PRO A 42 -23.44 21.49 -0.85
N ASP A 43 -24.28 21.91 -1.78
CA ASP A 43 -24.30 21.37 -3.16
C ASP A 43 -23.00 21.70 -3.91
N ALA A 44 -22.54 22.95 -3.84
CA ALA A 44 -21.26 23.33 -4.45
C ALA A 44 -20.06 22.62 -3.80
N ALA A 45 -20.09 22.40 -2.50
CA ALA A 45 -19.05 21.62 -1.80
C ALA A 45 -19.07 20.16 -2.26
N TRP A 46 -20.26 19.58 -2.44
CA TRP A 46 -20.39 18.22 -2.98
C TRP A 46 -19.93 18.11 -4.43
N ASP A 47 -20.28 19.08 -5.29
CA ASP A 47 -19.82 19.13 -6.68
C ASP A 47 -18.29 19.15 -6.76
N PHE A 48 -17.64 19.93 -5.89
CA PHE A 48 -16.18 19.93 -5.79
C PHE A 48 -15.61 18.56 -5.38
N VAL A 49 -16.07 18.02 -4.25
CA VAL A 49 -15.59 16.72 -3.73
C VAL A 49 -15.84 15.59 -4.74
N SER A 50 -17.04 15.54 -5.33
CA SER A 50 -17.40 14.52 -6.32
C SER A 50 -16.56 14.63 -7.60
N THR A 51 -16.17 15.85 -7.99
CA THR A 51 -15.26 16.06 -9.12
C THR A 51 -13.86 15.54 -8.82
N MET A 52 -13.34 15.82 -7.62
CA MET A 52 -12.04 15.30 -7.19
C MET A 52 -12.02 13.77 -7.14
N ILE A 53 -13.08 13.15 -6.60
CA ILE A 53 -13.21 11.68 -6.58
C ILE A 53 -13.24 11.11 -7.99
N ARG A 54 -13.98 11.73 -8.90
CA ARG A 54 -14.09 11.28 -10.29
C ARG A 54 -12.76 11.36 -11.00
N GLN A 55 -12.04 12.48 -10.87
CA GLN A 55 -10.72 12.66 -11.46
C GLN A 55 -9.73 11.60 -10.94
N THR A 56 -9.73 11.35 -9.64
CA THR A 56 -8.89 10.32 -9.03
C THR A 56 -9.18 8.93 -9.58
N ASN A 57 -10.47 8.61 -9.85
CA ASN A 57 -10.83 7.33 -10.45
C ASN A 57 -10.45 7.24 -11.94
N GLU A 58 -10.49 8.33 -12.68
CA GLU A 58 -10.04 8.39 -14.09
C GLU A 58 -8.52 8.12 -14.19
N ASP A 59 -7.75 8.66 -13.24
CA ASP A 59 -6.30 8.51 -13.16
C ASP A 59 -5.85 7.21 -12.42
N ALA A 60 -6.79 6.31 -12.11
CA ALA A 60 -6.54 5.14 -11.25
C ALA A 60 -5.41 4.21 -11.74
N GLU A 61 -5.17 4.13 -13.04
CA GLU A 61 -4.10 3.31 -13.60
C GLU A 61 -2.72 3.79 -13.16
N SER A 62 -2.51 5.11 -13.07
CA SER A 62 -1.24 5.73 -12.67
C SER A 62 -1.06 5.85 -11.15
N MET A 63 -2.10 5.62 -10.34
CA MET A 63 -2.04 5.77 -8.90
C MET A 63 -1.27 4.64 -8.21
N TYR A 64 -0.49 4.98 -7.19
CA TYR A 64 0.13 4.00 -6.29
C TYR A 64 -0.87 3.36 -5.31
N ALA A 65 -1.99 4.03 -5.04
CA ALA A 65 -3.04 3.55 -4.15
C ALA A 65 -4.15 2.80 -4.94
N PHE A 66 -5.03 2.12 -4.20
CA PHE A 66 -6.23 1.56 -4.78
C PHE A 66 -7.31 2.65 -4.90
N PRO A 67 -8.01 2.75 -6.04
CA PRO A 67 -9.15 3.65 -6.17
C PRO A 67 -10.33 3.17 -5.32
N ILE A 68 -11.20 4.10 -4.92
CA ILE A 68 -12.40 3.79 -4.13
C ILE A 68 -13.59 3.30 -4.99
N SER A 69 -13.54 3.54 -6.31
CA SER A 69 -14.54 3.03 -7.26
C SER A 69 -14.20 1.61 -7.68
N GLN A 70 -15.17 0.71 -7.62
CA GLN A 70 -15.01 -0.66 -8.09
C GLN A 70 -14.64 -0.72 -9.57
N GLU A 71 -15.30 0.11 -10.41
CA GLU A 71 -15.01 0.18 -11.83
C GLU A 71 -13.55 0.59 -12.10
N ALA A 72 -13.07 1.62 -11.39
CA ALA A 72 -11.69 2.07 -11.52
C ALA A 72 -10.70 1.01 -10.99
N PHE A 73 -11.08 0.29 -9.92
CA PHE A 73 -10.29 -0.82 -9.40
C PHE A 73 -10.18 -1.95 -10.42
N ASP A 74 -11.29 -2.39 -11.01
CA ASP A 74 -11.33 -3.46 -12.00
C ASP A 74 -10.51 -3.09 -13.26
N LYS A 75 -10.61 -1.84 -13.69
CA LYS A 75 -9.81 -1.29 -14.79
C LYS A 75 -8.31 -1.36 -14.46
N LYS A 76 -7.93 -0.94 -13.25
CA LYS A 76 -6.54 -1.00 -12.78
C LYS A 76 -6.03 -2.45 -12.72
N MET A 77 -6.82 -3.39 -12.21
CA MET A 77 -6.44 -4.80 -12.17
C MET A 77 -6.27 -5.37 -13.58
N THR A 78 -7.16 -5.02 -14.51
CA THR A 78 -7.04 -5.43 -15.92
C THR A 78 -5.78 -4.86 -16.56
N SER A 79 -5.47 -3.61 -16.31
CA SER A 79 -4.26 -2.95 -16.83
C SER A 79 -2.98 -3.65 -16.37
N VAL A 80 -2.86 -3.96 -15.07
CA VAL A 80 -1.65 -4.63 -14.54
C VAL A 80 -1.53 -6.10 -14.92
N MET A 81 -2.59 -6.73 -15.39
CA MET A 81 -2.58 -8.09 -15.95
C MET A 81 -2.23 -8.12 -17.46
N THR A 82 -2.13 -6.96 -18.09
CA THR A 82 -1.85 -6.83 -19.52
C THR A 82 -0.43 -6.33 -19.70
N GLU A 83 0.38 -7.06 -20.48
CA GLU A 83 1.71 -6.58 -20.86
C GLU A 83 1.59 -5.26 -21.62
N GLN A 84 2.34 -4.29 -21.18
CA GLN A 84 2.45 -2.97 -21.81
C GLN A 84 3.83 -2.82 -22.42
N TYR A 85 3.92 -1.99 -23.47
CA TYR A 85 5.17 -1.71 -24.16
C TYR A 85 5.64 -0.28 -23.89
N GLN A 86 6.93 -0.09 -23.93
CA GLN A 86 7.52 1.24 -23.87
C GLN A 86 7.15 2.01 -25.15
N LEU A 87 6.83 3.28 -24.99
CA LEU A 87 6.42 4.16 -26.09
C LEU A 87 7.38 5.33 -26.20
N ASP A 88 7.61 5.79 -27.43
CA ASP A 88 8.30 7.04 -27.69
C ASP A 88 7.41 8.27 -27.45
N VAL A 89 7.94 9.45 -27.75
CA VAL A 89 7.23 10.73 -27.60
C VAL A 89 6.02 10.87 -28.53
N ASN A 90 5.90 10.04 -29.57
CA ASN A 90 4.80 10.01 -30.51
C ASN A 90 3.76 8.93 -30.15
N GLY A 91 4.04 8.09 -29.14
CA GLY A 91 3.19 6.99 -28.74
C GLY A 91 3.43 5.71 -29.56
N GLU A 92 4.56 5.59 -30.27
CA GLU A 92 4.95 4.41 -31.00
C GLU A 92 5.80 3.48 -30.10
N GLN A 93 5.64 2.16 -30.26
CA GLN A 93 6.42 1.17 -29.52
C GLN A 93 7.89 1.28 -29.90
N VAL A 94 8.77 1.14 -28.94
CA VAL A 94 10.22 1.24 -29.11
C VAL A 94 10.90 -0.10 -28.90
N ASP A 95 12.05 -0.26 -29.53
CA ASP A 95 12.97 -1.38 -29.43
C ASP A 95 14.36 -0.77 -29.17
N TRP A 96 14.68 -0.52 -27.87
CA TRP A 96 15.90 0.17 -27.47
C TRP A 96 17.14 -0.74 -27.52
N ASP A 97 16.93 -2.05 -27.32
CA ASP A 97 18.03 -3.04 -27.36
C ASP A 97 18.28 -3.64 -28.74
N GLU A 98 17.47 -3.25 -29.73
CA GLU A 98 17.60 -3.61 -31.15
C GLU A 98 17.54 -5.13 -31.39
N ASP A 99 16.78 -5.85 -30.55
CA ASP A 99 16.60 -7.32 -30.70
C ASP A 99 15.51 -7.68 -31.72
N GLY A 100 14.75 -6.71 -32.20
CA GLY A 100 13.69 -6.84 -33.20
C GLY A 100 12.29 -7.01 -32.63
N GLU A 101 12.15 -6.97 -31.28
CA GLU A 101 10.88 -7.01 -30.59
C GLU A 101 10.69 -5.73 -29.79
N PRO A 102 9.44 -5.22 -29.64
CA PRO A 102 9.20 -4.05 -28.82
C PRO A 102 9.51 -4.29 -27.34
N ASP A 103 10.17 -3.33 -26.71
CA ASP A 103 10.49 -3.35 -25.29
C ASP A 103 9.24 -3.35 -24.41
N LYS A 104 9.12 -4.36 -23.56
CA LYS A 104 8.03 -4.42 -22.58
C LYS A 104 8.27 -3.50 -21.38
N MET A 105 7.21 -2.92 -20.87
CA MET A 105 7.25 -2.13 -19.64
C MET A 105 7.35 -3.05 -18.42
N CYS A 106 8.51 -3.04 -17.74
CA CYS A 106 8.69 -3.78 -16.51
C CYS A 106 7.88 -3.12 -15.38
N ILE A 107 6.96 -3.85 -14.76
CA ILE A 107 6.13 -3.39 -13.64
C ILE A 107 6.70 -3.77 -12.28
N GLY A 108 7.74 -4.59 -12.22
CA GLY A 108 8.42 -4.99 -11.00
C GLY A 108 9.53 -5.98 -11.26
N THR A 109 10.37 -6.18 -10.25
CA THR A 109 11.44 -7.18 -10.26
C THR A 109 11.42 -7.97 -8.96
N TYR A 110 11.81 -9.24 -9.02
CA TYR A 110 12.03 -10.06 -7.83
C TYR A 110 13.34 -10.84 -7.92
N GLU A 111 13.91 -11.13 -6.77
CA GLU A 111 15.16 -11.88 -6.68
C GLU A 111 14.87 -13.38 -6.56
N VAL A 112 15.53 -14.16 -7.40
CA VAL A 112 15.55 -15.63 -7.32
C VAL A 112 16.94 -16.06 -6.88
N VAL A 113 17.02 -16.81 -5.78
CA VAL A 113 18.27 -17.38 -5.26
C VAL A 113 18.27 -18.87 -5.49
N GLU A 114 19.11 -19.35 -6.40
CA GLU A 114 19.30 -20.77 -6.68
C GLU A 114 20.76 -21.15 -6.48
N ASN A 115 21.01 -22.20 -5.74
CA ASN A 115 22.36 -22.71 -5.45
C ASN A 115 23.36 -21.68 -4.88
N GLY A 116 22.83 -20.60 -4.23
CA GLY A 116 23.63 -19.51 -3.69
C GLY A 116 23.95 -18.40 -4.68
N GLU A 117 23.46 -18.49 -5.89
CA GLU A 117 23.51 -17.43 -6.90
C GLU A 117 22.19 -16.67 -6.94
N SER A 118 22.28 -15.35 -7.00
CA SER A 118 21.15 -14.44 -7.03
C SER A 118 20.95 -13.93 -8.45
N THR A 119 19.73 -14.05 -8.98
CA THR A 119 19.31 -13.49 -10.28
C THR A 119 18.06 -12.67 -10.13
N TRP A 120 17.97 -11.57 -10.88
CA TRP A 120 16.77 -10.71 -10.89
C TRP A 120 15.87 -11.10 -12.07
N GLN A 121 14.61 -11.38 -11.74
CA GLN A 121 13.56 -11.64 -12.73
C GLN A 121 12.68 -10.40 -12.89
N GLN A 122 12.36 -10.07 -14.13
CA GLN A 122 11.46 -8.97 -14.46
C GLN A 122 10.01 -9.46 -14.55
N VAL A 123 9.08 -8.62 -14.12
CA VAL A 123 7.64 -8.87 -14.21
C VAL A 123 7.02 -7.84 -15.14
N TYR A 124 6.32 -8.32 -16.15
CA TYR A 124 5.69 -7.47 -17.16
C TYR A 124 4.16 -7.43 -17.04
N ALA A 125 3.56 -8.45 -16.41
CA ALA A 125 2.14 -8.50 -16.10
C ALA A 125 1.91 -9.35 -14.84
N LEU A 126 0.81 -9.05 -14.11
CA LEU A 126 0.32 -9.87 -13.00
C LEU A 126 -0.43 -11.10 -13.52
N THR A 127 -0.34 -12.20 -12.79
CA THR A 127 -1.18 -13.36 -12.98
C THR A 127 -2.50 -13.23 -12.22
N GLN A 128 -3.49 -14.06 -12.54
CA GLN A 128 -4.74 -14.13 -11.75
C GLN A 128 -4.46 -14.50 -10.29
N GLU A 129 -3.50 -15.37 -10.02
CA GLU A 129 -3.12 -15.75 -8.66
C GLU A 129 -2.58 -14.55 -7.86
N ASP A 130 -1.79 -13.69 -8.49
CA ASP A 130 -1.30 -12.45 -7.87
C ASP A 130 -2.47 -11.53 -7.50
N ILE A 131 -3.47 -11.38 -8.38
CA ILE A 131 -4.68 -10.60 -8.13
C ILE A 131 -5.50 -11.20 -6.98
N ASP A 132 -5.68 -12.52 -6.96
CA ASP A 132 -6.42 -13.23 -5.91
C ASP A 132 -5.76 -13.04 -4.53
N GLN A 133 -4.43 -13.04 -4.46
CA GLN A 133 -3.69 -12.71 -3.23
C GLN A 133 -3.92 -11.26 -2.79
N ILE A 134 -3.87 -10.30 -3.71
CA ILE A 134 -4.15 -8.87 -3.43
C ILE A 134 -5.58 -8.74 -2.87
N LEU A 135 -6.56 -9.34 -3.53
CA LEU A 135 -7.95 -9.32 -3.09
C LEU A 135 -8.13 -9.98 -1.72
N SER A 136 -7.42 -11.06 -1.44
CA SER A 136 -7.43 -11.71 -0.13
C SER A 136 -6.97 -10.76 0.97
N VAL A 137 -5.88 -10.01 0.76
CA VAL A 137 -5.39 -9.01 1.72
C VAL A 137 -6.38 -7.87 1.89
N ILE A 138 -6.91 -7.31 0.79
CA ILE A 138 -7.90 -6.23 0.83
C ILE A 138 -9.15 -6.66 1.59
N ASN A 139 -9.69 -7.83 1.28
CA ASN A 139 -10.93 -8.33 1.90
C ASN A 139 -10.75 -8.75 3.37
N SER A 140 -9.53 -9.00 3.80
CA SER A 140 -9.22 -9.29 5.21
C SER A 140 -9.08 -8.04 6.07
N ALA A 141 -9.05 -6.85 5.47
CA ALA A 141 -8.95 -5.60 6.21
C ALA A 141 -10.25 -5.30 6.96
N THR A 142 -10.16 -5.21 8.28
CA THR A 142 -11.33 -5.03 9.18
C THR A 142 -11.39 -3.64 9.81
N GLY A 143 -10.39 -2.79 9.57
CA GLY A 143 -10.31 -1.48 10.19
C GLY A 143 -9.57 -0.46 9.32
N ILE A 144 -9.74 0.81 9.72
CA ILE A 144 -8.97 1.93 9.18
C ILE A 144 -7.81 2.18 10.12
N VAL A 145 -6.61 2.34 9.58
CA VAL A 145 -5.46 2.83 10.35
C VAL A 145 -5.60 4.34 10.48
N ASP A 146 -5.67 4.80 11.70
CA ASP A 146 -5.46 6.20 12.07
C ASP A 146 -4.21 6.25 12.93
N TYR A 147 -3.20 6.97 12.48
CA TYR A 147 -1.95 7.11 13.21
C TYR A 147 -2.03 8.30 14.14
N ASP A 148 -1.86 8.03 15.44
CA ASP A 148 -1.63 9.06 16.44
C ASP A 148 -0.12 9.32 16.51
N ASP A 149 0.30 10.50 16.06
CA ASP A 149 1.72 10.87 15.97
C ASP A 149 2.42 10.86 17.33
N GLU A 150 1.70 11.17 18.43
CA GLU A 150 2.26 11.13 19.77
C GLU A 150 2.51 9.69 20.23
N ILE A 151 1.58 8.78 19.95
CA ILE A 151 1.77 7.35 20.22
C ILE A 151 2.96 6.81 19.42
N LEU A 152 3.07 7.17 18.14
CA LEU A 152 4.20 6.76 17.32
C LEU A 152 5.53 7.30 17.85
N SER A 153 5.55 8.55 18.34
CA SER A 153 6.73 9.14 18.95
C SER A 153 7.13 8.38 20.22
N ILE A 154 6.18 8.09 21.10
CA ILE A 154 6.42 7.29 22.31
C ILE A 154 7.04 5.93 21.97
N VAL A 155 6.47 5.24 20.97
CA VAL A 155 6.98 3.94 20.52
C VAL A 155 8.41 4.07 19.97
N SER A 156 8.65 5.05 19.10
CA SER A 156 9.94 5.29 18.46
C SER A 156 11.05 5.55 19.48
N ASP A 157 10.77 6.39 20.50
CA ASP A 157 11.73 6.70 21.56
C ASP A 157 12.17 5.44 22.34
N GLU A 158 11.19 4.64 22.74
CA GLU A 158 11.48 3.45 23.57
C GLU A 158 12.16 2.33 22.75
N VAL A 159 11.74 2.15 21.50
CA VAL A 159 12.33 1.17 20.57
C VAL A 159 13.76 1.57 20.20
N SER A 160 14.05 2.86 20.07
CA SER A 160 15.42 3.33 19.85
C SER A 160 16.36 2.96 20.97
N ALA A 161 15.93 3.07 22.24
CA ALA A 161 16.70 2.64 23.41
C ALA A 161 16.92 1.11 23.46
N TYR A 162 15.95 0.33 22.98
CA TYR A 162 16.11 -1.11 22.81
C TYR A 162 17.17 -1.46 21.76
N PHE A 163 17.13 -0.83 20.59
CA PHE A 163 18.13 -1.07 19.54
C PHE A 163 19.53 -0.58 19.92
N ALA A 164 19.62 0.43 20.77
CA ALA A 164 20.90 0.87 21.35
C ALA A 164 21.47 -0.13 22.39
N GLY A 165 20.67 -1.11 22.83
CA GLY A 165 21.06 -2.09 23.85
C GLY A 165 20.89 -1.60 25.30
N ASP A 166 20.23 -0.46 25.50
CA ASP A 166 20.03 0.14 26.83
C ASP A 166 18.89 -0.55 27.63
N LYS A 167 17.99 -1.23 26.94
CA LYS A 167 16.81 -1.90 27.51
C LYS A 167 16.57 -3.26 26.86
N ASP A 168 15.96 -4.18 27.60
CA ASP A 168 15.44 -5.42 27.05
C ASP A 168 14.03 -5.24 26.48
N VAL A 169 13.54 -6.24 25.72
CA VAL A 169 12.21 -6.23 25.08
C VAL A 169 11.09 -6.04 26.10
N ALA A 170 11.14 -6.73 27.26
CA ALA A 170 10.08 -6.67 28.25
C ALA A 170 10.01 -5.29 28.92
N THR A 171 11.15 -4.71 29.24
CA THR A 171 11.26 -3.35 29.78
C THR A 171 10.74 -2.35 28.76
N THR A 172 11.15 -2.45 27.51
CA THR A 172 10.70 -1.56 26.42
C THR A 172 9.18 -1.62 26.24
N ALA A 173 8.59 -2.82 26.13
CA ALA A 173 7.16 -3.00 25.99
C ALA A 173 6.36 -2.40 27.18
N ASN A 174 6.82 -2.63 28.41
CA ASN A 174 6.18 -2.07 29.61
C ASN A 174 6.26 -0.54 29.65
N MET A 175 7.38 0.05 29.22
CA MET A 175 7.53 1.52 29.14
C MET A 175 6.58 2.12 28.10
N ILE A 176 6.52 1.54 26.91
CA ILE A 176 5.58 1.95 25.86
C ILE A 176 4.15 1.89 26.41
N GLN A 177 3.75 0.75 26.95
CA GLN A 177 2.39 0.57 27.49
C GLN A 177 2.05 1.61 28.56
N SER A 178 2.97 1.89 29.47
CA SER A 178 2.75 2.87 30.54
C SER A 178 2.61 4.30 30.02
N ARG A 179 3.48 4.72 29.09
CA ARG A 179 3.45 6.05 28.48
C ARG A 179 2.19 6.25 27.63
N VAL A 180 1.84 5.27 26.79
CA VAL A 180 0.63 5.33 25.96
C VAL A 180 -0.63 5.36 26.84
N ASN A 181 -0.71 4.55 27.89
CA ASN A 181 -1.85 4.60 28.81
C ASN A 181 -2.01 5.97 29.47
N LEU A 182 -0.91 6.60 29.88
CA LEU A 182 -0.95 7.95 30.46
C LEU A 182 -1.46 8.96 29.44
N TYR A 183 -0.90 8.95 28.23
CA TYR A 183 -1.32 9.83 27.14
C TYR A 183 -2.82 9.68 26.82
N VAL A 184 -3.32 8.46 26.66
CA VAL A 184 -4.75 8.21 26.39
C VAL A 184 -5.65 8.65 27.53
N GLN A 185 -5.20 8.59 28.79
CA GLN A 185 -5.96 9.09 29.94
C GLN A 185 -6.05 10.62 29.98
N GLU A 186 -5.00 11.32 29.53
CA GLU A 186 -4.96 12.79 29.46
C GLU A 186 -5.83 13.35 28.32
N GLN A 187 -6.15 12.55 27.29
CA GLN A 187 -7.03 12.94 26.18
C GLN A 187 -8.53 12.77 26.48
N ARG A 188 -8.90 12.18 27.61
CA ARG A 188 -10.30 11.98 28.05
C ARG A 188 -10.78 13.07 28.97
#